data_064f97bec0feb11bd3d1174f39eb9e26
#
_entry.id   064f97bec0feb11bd3d1174f39eb9e26
#
_cell.length_a   1.000
_cell.length_b   1.000
_cell.length_c   1.000
_cell.angle_alpha   90.00
_cell.angle_beta   90.00
_cell.angle_gamma   90.00
#
_symmetry.space_group_name_H-M   'P 1'
#
loop_
_entity.id
_entity.type
_entity.pdbx_description
1 polymer ?
#
loop_
_entity_poly.entity_id
_entity_poly.type
_entity_poly.pdbx_seq_one_letter_code
_entity_poly.pdbx_strand_id
1 'polypeptide(L)'
;MQHDYVIKNNKFILTPVTEADIELMRGWRNSPLNHSSFLTNNYIDMDQQKRWFENYLQKTNDIMFIVKDLEDSGKRVGMLGLYDIDNDKKRAEFGRLLIGEPSTRGKGLGLAVTLKLCEFGFQILELDEIYLEVITDNVIAHEIYKKAGFLETERYSINGREIIKMSLFKENF
;
A
#
# COMPACT_ATOMS: atom_id res chain seq x y z
N MET A 1 -0.10 -11.71 -6.73
CA MET A 1 -1.12 -12.26 -7.66
C MET A 1 -1.11 -11.48 -8.95
N GLN A 2 -1.11 -12.12 -10.08
CA GLN A 2 -1.39 -11.46 -11.35
C GLN A 2 -2.87 -11.10 -11.41
N HIS A 3 -3.20 -9.86 -11.75
CA HIS A 3 -4.57 -9.37 -11.87
C HIS A 3 -4.66 -8.27 -12.93
N ASP A 4 -5.87 -7.99 -13.42
CA ASP A 4 -6.12 -7.00 -14.47
C ASP A 4 -6.90 -5.78 -13.98
N TYR A 5 -7.06 -5.63 -12.67
CA TYR A 5 -7.78 -4.50 -12.10
C TYR A 5 -7.06 -3.19 -12.41
N VAL A 6 -7.82 -2.22 -12.88
CA VAL A 6 -7.38 -0.84 -13.11
C VAL A 6 -8.36 0.08 -12.40
N ILE A 7 -7.85 0.94 -11.53
CA ILE A 7 -8.65 1.88 -10.74
C ILE A 7 -8.23 3.28 -11.14
N LYS A 8 -9.18 4.11 -11.58
CA LYS A 8 -8.88 5.43 -12.13
C LYS A 8 -9.77 6.52 -11.55
N ASN A 9 -9.22 7.70 -11.39
CA ASN A 9 -9.95 8.95 -11.23
C ASN A 9 -9.31 10.05 -12.11
N ASN A 10 -9.68 11.32 -11.91
CA ASN A 10 -9.19 12.43 -12.74
C ASN A 10 -7.72 12.80 -12.47
N LYS A 11 -7.11 12.35 -11.35
CA LYS A 11 -5.77 12.75 -10.90
C LYS A 11 -4.75 11.64 -11.02
N PHE A 12 -5.16 10.39 -10.81
CA PHE A 12 -4.27 9.25 -10.83
C PHE A 12 -4.94 7.99 -11.37
N ILE A 13 -4.11 7.03 -11.74
CA ILE A 13 -4.53 5.68 -12.11
C ILE A 13 -3.68 4.66 -11.34
N LEU A 14 -4.33 3.64 -10.79
CA LEU A 14 -3.70 2.47 -10.19
C LEU A 14 -3.71 1.35 -11.24
N THR A 15 -2.54 0.84 -11.57
CA THR A 15 -2.37 -0.26 -12.53
C THR A 15 -1.67 -1.44 -11.86
N PRO A 16 -1.91 -2.69 -12.30
CA PRO A 16 -1.19 -3.84 -11.79
C PRO A 16 0.33 -3.63 -11.82
N VAL A 17 1.02 -4.19 -10.82
CA VAL A 17 2.49 -4.24 -10.82
C VAL A 17 2.95 -5.21 -11.90
N THR A 18 3.92 -4.80 -12.71
CA THR A 18 4.57 -5.59 -13.74
C THR A 18 6.07 -5.73 -13.49
N GLU A 19 6.73 -6.63 -14.21
CA GLU A 19 8.19 -6.78 -14.14
C GLU A 19 8.94 -5.47 -14.43
N ALA A 20 8.39 -4.63 -15.32
CA ALA A 20 8.97 -3.32 -15.65
C ALA A 20 8.93 -2.29 -14.50
N ASP A 21 8.23 -2.61 -13.40
CA ASP A 21 8.08 -1.72 -12.25
C ASP A 21 9.03 -2.07 -11.09
N ILE A 22 9.54 -3.32 -11.05
CA ILE A 22 10.21 -3.85 -9.85
C ILE A 22 11.51 -3.09 -9.50
N GLU A 23 12.25 -2.61 -10.50
CA GLU A 23 13.47 -1.83 -10.24
C GLU A 23 13.13 -0.46 -9.64
N LEU A 24 12.09 0.19 -10.14
CA LEU A 24 11.62 1.45 -9.60
C LEU A 24 11.13 1.28 -8.15
N MET A 25 10.36 0.22 -7.88
CA MET A 25 9.89 -0.13 -6.54
C MET A 25 11.07 -0.37 -5.58
N ARG A 26 12.09 -1.10 -6.04
CA ARG A 26 13.33 -1.35 -5.29
C ARG A 26 14.05 -0.05 -4.97
N GLY A 27 14.18 0.84 -5.97
CA GLY A 27 14.79 2.15 -5.79
C GLY A 27 14.06 3.00 -4.74
N TRP A 28 12.74 3.02 -4.77
CA TRP A 28 11.95 3.71 -3.74
C TRP A 28 12.14 3.11 -2.34
N ARG A 29 12.17 1.77 -2.23
CA ARG A 29 12.36 1.07 -0.94
C ARG A 29 13.75 1.33 -0.35
N ASN A 30 14.78 1.35 -1.17
CA ASN A 30 16.16 1.57 -0.76
C ASN A 30 16.51 3.05 -0.53
N SER A 31 15.62 3.97 -0.88
CA SER A 31 15.85 5.40 -0.69
C SER A 31 15.97 5.73 0.81
N PRO A 32 17.02 6.44 1.24
CA PRO A 32 17.17 6.87 2.63
C PRO A 32 15.97 7.68 3.15
N LEU A 33 15.26 8.38 2.27
CA LEU A 33 14.06 9.15 2.61
C LEU A 33 12.87 8.29 3.07
N ASN A 34 12.94 6.97 2.84
CA ASN A 34 11.86 6.04 3.15
C ASN A 34 12.19 5.07 4.27
N HIS A 35 13.45 5.02 4.74
CA HIS A 35 13.92 4.04 5.71
C HIS A 35 13.13 4.02 7.00
N SER A 36 12.76 5.18 7.54
CA SER A 36 12.00 5.29 8.79
C SER A 36 10.57 4.74 8.70
N SER A 37 10.06 4.55 7.50
CA SER A 37 8.67 4.13 7.26
C SER A 37 8.46 2.62 7.30
N PHE A 38 9.53 1.82 7.43
CA PHE A 38 9.46 0.37 7.34
C PHE A 38 9.96 -0.33 8.61
N LEU A 39 9.36 -1.47 8.93
CA LEU A 39 9.79 -2.34 10.04
C LEU A 39 11.22 -2.87 9.83
N THR A 40 11.58 -3.14 8.58
CA THR A 40 12.92 -3.63 8.21
C THR A 40 13.58 -2.65 7.24
N ASN A 41 14.81 -2.24 7.57
CA ASN A 41 15.59 -1.27 6.79
C ASN A 41 16.72 -1.94 6.00
N ASN A 42 16.63 -3.25 5.76
CA ASN A 42 17.63 -3.96 4.98
C ASN A 42 17.62 -3.48 3.53
N TYR A 43 18.82 -3.26 2.99
CA TYR A 43 18.98 -3.00 1.56
C TYR A 43 18.46 -4.19 0.75
N ILE A 44 17.69 -3.91 -0.27
CA ILE A 44 17.12 -4.90 -1.19
C ILE A 44 17.97 -4.90 -2.45
N ASP A 45 18.66 -5.99 -2.73
CA ASP A 45 19.37 -6.16 -4.00
C ASP A 45 18.41 -6.56 -5.14
N MET A 46 18.94 -6.60 -6.39
CA MET A 46 18.11 -6.91 -7.56
C MET A 46 17.59 -8.35 -7.53
N ASP A 47 18.38 -9.30 -7.05
CA ASP A 47 17.98 -10.70 -7.03
C ASP A 47 16.90 -10.95 -5.96
N GLN A 48 16.98 -10.26 -4.82
CA GLN A 48 15.92 -10.26 -3.82
C GLN A 48 14.63 -9.68 -4.38
N GLN A 49 14.71 -8.58 -5.12
CA GLN A 49 13.54 -7.95 -5.74
C GLN A 49 12.89 -8.84 -6.80
N LYS A 50 13.69 -9.53 -7.63
CA LYS A 50 13.18 -10.49 -8.63
C LYS A 50 12.51 -11.68 -7.96
N ARG A 51 13.16 -12.31 -6.96
CA ARG A 51 12.57 -13.41 -6.19
C ARG A 51 11.25 -13.00 -5.50
N TRP A 52 11.22 -11.77 -4.96
CA TRP A 52 9.98 -11.24 -4.40
C TRP A 52 8.88 -11.17 -5.45
N PHE A 53 9.17 -10.69 -6.66
CA PHE A 53 8.18 -10.56 -7.73
C PHE A 53 7.71 -11.93 -8.23
N GLU A 54 8.61 -12.89 -8.43
CA GLU A 54 8.27 -14.27 -8.77
C GLU A 54 7.33 -14.89 -7.72
N ASN A 55 7.64 -14.73 -6.43
CA ASN A 55 6.78 -15.18 -5.35
C ASN A 55 5.43 -14.46 -5.33
N TYR A 56 5.41 -13.15 -5.59
CA TYR A 56 4.19 -12.37 -5.70
C TYR A 56 3.27 -12.90 -6.80
N LEU A 57 3.80 -13.27 -7.95
CA LEU A 57 3.03 -13.83 -9.06
C LEU A 57 2.34 -15.16 -8.72
N GLN A 58 2.91 -15.95 -7.80
CA GLN A 58 2.35 -17.23 -7.35
C GLN A 58 1.25 -17.07 -6.28
N LYS A 59 1.15 -15.92 -5.63
CA LYS A 59 0.12 -15.68 -4.62
C LYS A 59 -1.27 -15.57 -5.26
N THR A 60 -2.30 -15.92 -4.49
CA THR A 60 -3.71 -15.81 -4.90
C THR A 60 -4.49 -14.77 -4.09
N ASN A 61 -3.86 -14.24 -3.04
CA ASN A 61 -4.47 -13.35 -2.05
C ASN A 61 -3.69 -12.04 -1.85
N ASP A 62 -2.99 -11.56 -2.89
CA ASP A 62 -2.10 -10.41 -2.81
C ASP A 62 -2.24 -9.57 -4.09
N ILE A 63 -2.81 -8.37 -3.99
CA ILE A 63 -3.06 -7.44 -5.10
C ILE A 63 -2.24 -6.19 -4.88
N MET A 64 -1.33 -5.89 -5.80
CA MET A 64 -0.51 -4.69 -5.76
C MET A 64 -0.70 -3.79 -6.96
N PHE A 65 -0.64 -2.51 -6.72
CA PHE A 65 -0.76 -1.48 -7.72
C PHE A 65 0.44 -0.53 -7.74
N ILE A 66 0.75 -0.07 -8.95
CA ILE A 66 1.56 1.12 -9.20
C ILE A 66 0.63 2.31 -9.32
N VAL A 67 0.96 3.39 -8.63
CA VAL A 67 0.31 4.69 -8.73
C VAL A 67 0.96 5.48 -9.86
N LYS A 68 0.15 5.92 -10.82
CA LYS A 68 0.58 6.82 -11.90
C LYS A 68 -0.15 8.15 -11.75
N ASP A 69 0.61 9.24 -11.75
CA ASP A 69 0.08 10.60 -11.69
C ASP A 69 -0.35 11.06 -13.08
N LEU A 70 -1.62 11.36 -13.26
CA LEU A 70 -2.18 11.82 -14.53
C LEU A 70 -1.92 13.31 -14.79
N GLU A 71 -1.62 14.09 -13.76
CA GLU A 71 -1.21 15.48 -13.87
C GLU A 71 0.25 15.59 -14.34
N ASP A 72 1.07 14.53 -14.17
CA ASP A 72 2.44 14.43 -14.68
C ASP A 72 2.56 13.32 -15.74
N SER A 73 1.76 13.42 -16.80
CA SER A 73 1.81 12.55 -17.99
C SER A 73 1.81 11.03 -17.69
N GLY A 74 1.20 10.60 -16.60
CA GLY A 74 1.16 9.20 -16.18
C GLY A 74 2.47 8.68 -15.58
N LYS A 75 3.30 9.57 -15.04
CA LYS A 75 4.52 9.19 -14.33
C LYS A 75 4.21 8.25 -13.17
N ARG A 76 5.00 7.20 -13.02
CA ARG A 76 4.92 6.29 -11.86
C ARG A 76 5.45 6.98 -10.63
N VAL A 77 4.63 7.11 -9.59
CA VAL A 77 4.94 7.94 -8.41
C VAL A 77 4.86 7.22 -7.09
N GLY A 78 4.31 6.00 -7.08
CA GLY A 78 4.16 5.25 -5.84
C GLY A 78 3.60 3.84 -6.06
N MET A 79 3.35 3.16 -4.96
CA MET A 79 2.77 1.82 -4.91
C MET A 79 1.93 1.64 -3.65
N LEU A 80 0.99 0.69 -3.68
CA LEU A 80 0.20 0.24 -2.53
C LEU A 80 -0.45 -1.11 -2.86
N GLY A 81 -1.07 -1.76 -1.88
CA GLY A 81 -1.75 -3.04 -2.12
C GLY A 81 -2.71 -3.47 -1.02
N LEU A 82 -3.52 -4.47 -1.35
CA LEU A 82 -4.29 -5.30 -0.44
C LEU A 82 -3.71 -6.71 -0.49
N TYR A 83 -3.38 -7.27 0.64
CA TYR A 83 -2.81 -8.62 0.75
C TYR A 83 -3.41 -9.37 1.94
N ASP A 84 -3.05 -10.65 2.05
CA ASP A 84 -3.70 -11.56 3.00
C ASP A 84 -5.23 -11.50 2.89
N ILE A 85 -5.70 -11.41 1.62
CA ILE A 85 -7.12 -11.38 1.30
C ILE A 85 -7.74 -12.72 1.70
N ASP A 86 -8.65 -12.66 2.65
CA ASP A 86 -9.42 -13.79 3.20
C ASP A 86 -10.88 -13.62 2.79
N ASN A 87 -11.29 -14.32 1.75
CA ASN A 87 -12.64 -14.23 1.20
C ASN A 87 -13.70 -14.81 2.15
N ASP A 88 -13.33 -15.81 2.98
CA ASP A 88 -14.25 -16.42 3.94
C ASP A 88 -14.57 -15.44 5.09
N LYS A 89 -13.57 -14.69 5.53
CA LYS A 89 -13.71 -13.66 6.57
C LYS A 89 -13.99 -12.27 5.99
N LYS A 90 -14.03 -12.15 4.67
CA LYS A 90 -14.23 -10.90 3.92
C LYS A 90 -13.34 -9.75 4.41
N ARG A 91 -12.06 -10.02 4.58
CA ARG A 91 -11.10 -9.03 5.07
C ARG A 91 -9.78 -9.10 4.32
N ALA A 92 -9.03 -8.01 4.33
CA ALA A 92 -7.69 -7.93 3.77
C ALA A 92 -6.82 -6.97 4.57
N GLU A 93 -5.50 -7.14 4.47
CA GLU A 93 -4.55 -6.17 4.97
C GLU A 93 -4.24 -5.11 3.89
N PHE A 94 -4.39 -3.83 4.25
CA PHE A 94 -3.93 -2.71 3.46
C PHE A 94 -2.48 -2.40 3.82
N GLY A 95 -1.64 -2.20 2.82
CA GLY A 95 -0.27 -1.78 3.13
C GLY A 95 0.58 -1.52 1.91
N ARG A 96 1.90 -1.53 2.15
CA ARG A 96 2.92 -1.23 1.15
C ARG A 96 2.72 0.14 0.50
N LEU A 97 1.95 1.05 1.15
CA LEU A 97 1.77 2.42 0.68
C LEU A 97 3.11 3.14 0.70
N LEU A 98 3.53 3.56 -0.46
CA LEU A 98 4.75 4.34 -0.63
C LEU A 98 4.57 5.34 -1.78
N ILE A 99 4.58 6.63 -1.47
CA ILE A 99 4.76 7.69 -2.46
C ILE A 99 6.26 7.88 -2.64
N GLY A 100 6.80 7.21 -3.66
CA GLY A 100 8.23 7.11 -3.92
C GLY A 100 8.82 8.38 -4.55
N GLU A 101 8.02 9.09 -5.36
CA GLU A 101 8.46 10.31 -6.05
C GLU A 101 8.36 11.54 -5.12
N PRO A 102 9.49 12.18 -4.76
CA PRO A 102 9.48 13.30 -3.81
C PRO A 102 8.63 14.48 -4.26
N SER A 103 8.56 14.78 -5.55
CA SER A 103 7.82 15.93 -6.11
C SER A 103 6.30 15.83 -5.92
N THR A 104 5.77 14.63 -5.64
CA THR A 104 4.33 14.39 -5.44
C THR A 104 3.92 14.30 -3.97
N ARG A 105 4.89 14.34 -3.04
CA ARG A 105 4.62 14.30 -1.59
C ARG A 105 3.98 15.59 -1.10
N GLY A 106 3.22 15.49 0.00
CA GLY A 106 2.56 16.64 0.63
C GLY A 106 1.34 17.17 -0.12
N LYS A 107 0.99 16.62 -1.28
CA LYS A 107 -0.15 17.03 -2.12
C LYS A 107 -1.44 16.22 -1.86
N GLY A 108 -1.49 15.43 -0.79
CA GLY A 108 -2.66 14.62 -0.44
C GLY A 108 -2.81 13.32 -1.24
N LEU A 109 -1.86 12.99 -2.13
CA LEU A 109 -1.94 11.80 -2.97
C LEU A 109 -2.04 10.50 -2.14
N GLY A 110 -1.24 10.38 -1.06
CA GLY A 110 -1.29 9.21 -0.19
C GLY A 110 -2.69 8.92 0.37
N LEU A 111 -3.38 9.95 0.87
CA LEU A 111 -4.76 9.82 1.33
C LEU A 111 -5.72 9.44 0.18
N ALA A 112 -5.60 10.11 -0.96
CA ALA A 112 -6.49 9.89 -2.09
C ALA A 112 -6.39 8.46 -2.64
N VAL A 113 -5.17 7.89 -2.77
CA VAL A 113 -4.99 6.50 -3.23
C VAL A 113 -5.42 5.48 -2.17
N THR A 114 -5.24 5.80 -0.87
CA THR A 114 -5.72 4.96 0.23
C THR A 114 -7.24 4.83 0.17
N LEU A 115 -7.96 5.94 0.13
CA LEU A 115 -9.44 5.95 0.02
C LEU A 115 -9.91 5.17 -1.21
N LYS A 116 -9.26 5.37 -2.35
CA LYS A 116 -9.66 4.72 -3.60
C LYS A 116 -9.42 3.21 -3.59
N LEU A 117 -8.36 2.75 -2.95
CA LEU A 117 -8.11 1.32 -2.80
C LEU A 117 -9.06 0.69 -1.77
N CYS A 118 -9.41 1.39 -0.68
CA CYS A 118 -10.43 0.93 0.25
C CYS A 118 -11.81 0.81 -0.41
N GLU A 119 -12.22 1.81 -1.21
CA GLU A 119 -13.44 1.76 -2.01
C GLU A 119 -13.47 0.51 -2.92
N PHE A 120 -12.37 0.24 -3.62
CA PHE A 120 -12.22 -0.96 -4.44
C PHE A 120 -12.34 -2.25 -3.61
N GLY A 121 -11.71 -2.33 -2.44
CA GLY A 121 -11.81 -3.47 -1.55
C GLY A 121 -13.24 -3.75 -1.11
N PHE A 122 -13.99 -2.71 -0.75
CA PHE A 122 -15.38 -2.85 -0.29
C PHE A 122 -16.38 -3.11 -1.42
N GLN A 123 -16.19 -2.49 -2.59
CA GLN A 123 -17.17 -2.56 -3.69
C GLN A 123 -16.91 -3.71 -4.66
N ILE A 124 -15.64 -4.02 -4.95
CA ILE A 124 -15.26 -4.99 -5.97
C ILE A 124 -14.82 -6.32 -5.37
N LEU A 125 -14.06 -6.30 -4.26
CA LEU A 125 -13.65 -7.53 -3.55
C LEU A 125 -14.67 -7.95 -2.50
N GLU A 126 -15.74 -7.16 -2.28
CA GLU A 126 -16.83 -7.41 -1.33
C GLU A 126 -16.34 -7.64 0.12
N LEU A 127 -15.24 -6.97 0.49
CA LEU A 127 -14.71 -7.05 1.84
C LEU A 127 -15.64 -6.33 2.82
N ASP A 128 -15.65 -6.80 4.06
CA ASP A 128 -16.38 -6.18 5.17
C ASP A 128 -15.40 -5.40 6.09
N GLU A 129 -14.10 -5.81 6.10
CA GLU A 129 -13.04 -5.17 6.88
C GLU A 129 -11.76 -5.02 6.03
N ILE A 130 -11.13 -3.85 6.15
CA ILE A 130 -9.75 -3.62 5.72
C ILE A 130 -8.96 -3.20 6.95
N TYR A 131 -7.91 -3.95 7.29
CA TYR A 131 -7.05 -3.65 8.43
C TYR A 131 -5.63 -3.32 7.98
N LEU A 132 -4.84 -2.71 8.84
CA LEU A 132 -3.44 -2.39 8.60
C LEU A 132 -2.63 -2.38 9.90
N GLU A 133 -1.33 -2.44 9.75
CA GLU A 133 -0.37 -2.24 10.82
C GLU A 133 0.56 -1.07 10.48
N VAL A 134 0.77 -0.18 11.45
CA VAL A 134 1.65 0.97 11.28
C VAL A 134 2.54 1.12 12.51
N ILE A 135 3.84 1.37 12.30
CA ILE A 135 4.74 1.72 13.39
C ILE A 135 4.41 3.11 13.93
N THR A 136 4.44 3.28 15.24
CA THR A 136 4.12 4.57 15.89
C THR A 136 4.97 5.71 15.39
N ASP A 137 6.24 5.44 15.02
CA ASP A 137 7.17 6.43 14.48
C ASP A 137 6.79 6.93 13.08
N ASN A 138 5.93 6.19 12.35
CA ASN A 138 5.43 6.62 11.04
C ASN A 138 4.21 7.52 11.16
N VAL A 139 4.41 8.68 11.78
CA VAL A 139 3.34 9.66 12.06
C VAL A 139 2.59 10.06 10.79
N ILE A 140 3.29 10.19 9.65
CA ILE A 140 2.66 10.60 8.39
C ILE A 140 1.65 9.54 7.92
N ALA A 141 2.03 8.26 7.92
CA ALA A 141 1.12 7.19 7.52
C ALA A 141 -0.06 7.06 8.51
N HIS A 142 0.22 7.12 9.81
CA HIS A 142 -0.82 7.08 10.85
C HIS A 142 -1.87 8.18 10.65
N GLU A 143 -1.46 9.42 10.38
CA GLU A 143 -2.39 10.53 10.09
C GLU A 143 -3.16 10.34 8.78
N ILE A 144 -2.56 9.74 7.75
CA ILE A 144 -3.26 9.38 6.52
C ILE A 144 -4.37 8.37 6.82
N TYR A 145 -4.06 7.32 7.58
CA TYR A 145 -5.01 6.25 7.91
C TYR A 145 -6.17 6.75 8.79
N LYS A 146 -5.89 7.59 9.79
CA LYS A 146 -6.93 8.25 10.57
C LYS A 146 -7.86 9.10 9.69
N LYS A 147 -7.31 9.90 8.78
CA LYS A 147 -8.10 10.70 7.83
C LYS A 147 -8.88 9.85 6.84
N ALA A 148 -8.40 8.65 6.52
CA ALA A 148 -9.13 7.69 5.69
C ALA A 148 -10.25 6.94 6.45
N GLY A 149 -10.37 7.15 7.76
CA GLY A 149 -11.42 6.56 8.59
C GLY A 149 -11.01 5.31 9.34
N PHE A 150 -9.74 4.89 9.27
CA PHE A 150 -9.27 3.77 10.07
C PHE A 150 -9.26 4.11 11.56
N LEU A 151 -9.75 3.20 12.39
CA LEU A 151 -9.78 3.28 13.85
C LEU A 151 -8.71 2.37 14.46
N GLU A 152 -8.02 2.84 15.48
CA GLU A 152 -7.08 2.01 16.23
C GLU A 152 -7.83 0.89 16.96
N THR A 153 -7.38 -0.34 16.80
CA THR A 153 -8.00 -1.53 17.43
C THR A 153 -7.08 -2.20 18.43
N GLU A 154 -5.77 -2.14 18.22
CA GLU A 154 -4.81 -2.81 19.08
C GLU A 154 -3.45 -2.09 19.03
N ARG A 155 -2.67 -2.19 20.12
CA ARG A 155 -1.26 -1.78 20.18
C ARG A 155 -0.43 -2.90 20.77
N TYR A 156 0.72 -3.15 20.17
CA TYR A 156 1.67 -4.16 20.63
C TYR A 156 3.10 -3.84 20.17
N SER A 157 4.08 -4.62 20.62
CA SER A 157 5.47 -4.38 20.26
C SER A 157 6.07 -5.57 19.54
N ILE A 158 6.79 -5.31 18.45
CA ILE A 158 7.61 -6.30 17.74
C ILE A 158 9.05 -5.78 17.67
N ASN A 159 9.99 -6.58 18.17
CA ASN A 159 11.43 -6.25 18.13
C ASN A 159 11.76 -4.86 18.70
N GLY A 160 11.05 -4.44 19.78
CA GLY A 160 11.24 -3.15 20.43
C GLY A 160 10.61 -1.96 19.69
N ARG A 161 9.85 -2.18 18.64
CA ARG A 161 9.05 -1.14 17.96
C ARG A 161 7.58 -1.29 18.30
N GLU A 162 6.94 -0.19 18.64
CA GLU A 162 5.49 -0.16 18.86
C GLU A 162 4.73 -0.12 17.55
N ILE A 163 3.73 -1.00 17.44
CA ILE A 163 2.85 -1.17 16.31
C ILE A 163 1.43 -0.79 16.72
N ILE A 164 0.76 -0.04 15.88
CA ILE A 164 -0.66 0.23 15.97
C ILE A 164 -1.35 -0.58 14.89
N LYS A 165 -2.29 -1.42 15.27
CA LYS A 165 -3.23 -2.06 14.35
C LYS A 165 -4.45 -1.17 14.20
N MET A 166 -4.90 -0.98 12.97
CA MET A 166 -6.06 -0.16 12.66
C MET A 166 -6.99 -0.91 11.73
N SER A 167 -8.30 -0.69 11.86
CA SER A 167 -9.32 -1.29 10.99
C SER A 167 -10.26 -0.23 10.44
N LEU A 168 -10.73 -0.46 9.22
CA LEU A 168 -11.78 0.27 8.56
C LEU A 168 -12.86 -0.72 8.15
N PHE A 169 -14.09 -0.52 8.60
CA PHE A 169 -15.23 -1.37 8.27
C PHE A 169 -16.08 -0.73 7.18
N LYS A 170 -16.62 -1.57 6.30
CA LYS A 170 -17.47 -1.15 5.16
C LYS A 170 -18.63 -0.27 5.58
N GLU A 171 -19.24 -0.57 6.71
CA GLU A 171 -20.39 0.17 7.26
C GLU A 171 -20.05 1.61 7.73
N ASN A 172 -18.74 1.88 7.93
CA ASN A 172 -18.22 3.18 8.38
C ASN A 172 -17.51 3.95 7.26
N PHE A 173 -17.47 3.41 6.03
CA PHE A 173 -16.83 4.00 4.86
C PHE A 173 -17.88 4.69 3.96
#